data_838e788cd07507eda360b3f2618db243
#
_entry.id   838e788cd07507eda360b3f2618db243
#
_cell.length_a   1.000
_cell.length_b   1.000
_cell.length_c   1.000
_cell.angle_alpha   90.00
_cell.angle_beta   90.00
_cell.angle_gamma   90.00
#
_symmetry.space_group_name_H-M   'P 1'
#
loop_
_entity.id
_entity.type
_entity.pdbx_description
1 polymer ?
#
loop_
_entity_poly.entity_id
_entity_poly.type
_entity_poly.pdbx_seq_one_letter_code
_entity_poly.pdbx_strand_id
1 'polypeptide(L)'
;MAWAANKLGQKAVVHMPKGSTKPRFDNIAAEGATVTIEEVNYDECVRMAAAEADACERGVIVQDTAWEGYEKIPSWIMEGYGTMASEAAEQLREMAINRPTHVFVQAGVGSLAGAVVGYFTNLYPDNPPTFVVVECAPAACLYKGAAAGDGDPRIVDGDMPSIMAGLCCGEPNILGWDILRNQNTDVVSCPDWAT
;
A
#
# COMPACT_ATOMS: atom_id res chain seq x y z
N MET A 1 -6.21 7.73 -8.40
CA MET A 1 -6.48 9.08 -7.86
C MET A 1 -6.71 10.10 -8.95
N ALA A 2 -5.80 10.34 -9.87
CA ALA A 2 -5.97 11.32 -10.97
C ALA A 2 -7.28 11.14 -11.74
N TRP A 3 -7.60 9.90 -12.14
CA TRP A 3 -8.88 9.58 -12.79
C TRP A 3 -10.10 10.00 -11.94
N ALA A 4 -10.10 9.68 -10.65
CA ALA A 4 -11.22 10.03 -9.76
C ALA A 4 -11.35 11.55 -9.59
N ALA A 5 -10.24 12.27 -9.42
CA ALA A 5 -10.23 13.73 -9.36
C ALA A 5 -10.81 14.35 -10.65
N ASN A 6 -10.40 13.85 -11.82
CA ASN A 6 -10.94 14.27 -13.10
C ASN A 6 -12.46 14.07 -13.15
N LYS A 7 -12.97 12.87 -12.77
CA LYS A 7 -14.43 12.61 -12.76
C LYS A 7 -15.21 13.49 -11.80
N LEU A 8 -14.58 13.92 -10.72
CA LEU A 8 -15.18 14.80 -9.71
C LEU A 8 -14.96 16.30 -9.99
N GLY A 9 -14.33 16.65 -11.12
CA GLY A 9 -14.02 18.04 -11.47
C GLY A 9 -13.01 18.68 -10.51
N GLN A 10 -12.16 17.89 -9.87
CA GLN A 10 -11.11 18.33 -8.96
C GLN A 10 -9.75 18.37 -9.66
N LYS A 11 -8.85 19.22 -9.17
CA LYS A 11 -7.46 19.24 -9.61
C LYS A 11 -6.67 18.20 -8.83
N ALA A 12 -5.81 17.45 -9.53
CA ALA A 12 -4.86 16.53 -8.91
C ALA A 12 -3.43 17.01 -9.14
N VAL A 13 -2.60 16.94 -8.10
CA VAL A 13 -1.15 17.11 -8.16
C VAL A 13 -0.52 15.80 -7.71
N VAL A 14 0.45 15.28 -8.47
CA VAL A 14 1.05 13.97 -8.23
C VAL A 14 2.57 14.09 -8.31
N HIS A 15 3.24 13.84 -7.21
CA HIS A 15 4.70 13.69 -7.14
C HIS A 15 5.07 12.22 -7.30
N MET A 16 5.90 11.93 -8.28
CA MET A 16 6.40 10.58 -8.54
C MET A 16 7.87 10.50 -8.14
N PRO A 17 8.32 9.40 -7.51
CA PRO A 17 9.72 9.26 -7.13
C PRO A 17 10.63 9.07 -8.36
N LYS A 18 11.92 9.31 -8.16
CA LYS A 18 12.95 9.02 -9.17
C LYS A 18 12.85 7.56 -9.64
N GLY A 19 13.18 7.35 -10.92
CA GLY A 19 13.05 6.03 -11.53
C GLY A 19 11.65 5.66 -11.99
N SER A 20 10.65 6.52 -11.76
CA SER A 20 9.32 6.34 -12.30
C SER A 20 9.35 6.33 -13.83
N THR A 21 8.62 5.38 -14.44
CA THR A 21 8.65 5.18 -15.89
C THR A 21 7.79 6.19 -16.63
N LYS A 22 8.23 6.56 -17.84
CA LYS A 22 7.48 7.48 -18.71
C LYS A 22 6.04 7.02 -18.97
N PRO A 23 5.72 5.75 -19.24
CA PRO A 23 4.32 5.32 -19.41
C PRO A 23 3.43 5.59 -18.19
N ARG A 24 3.95 5.42 -16.97
CA ARG A 24 3.19 5.76 -15.75
C ARG A 24 2.93 7.26 -15.65
N PHE A 25 3.96 8.07 -15.90
CA PHE A 25 3.81 9.53 -15.95
C PHE A 25 2.74 9.95 -16.98
N ASP A 26 2.85 9.46 -18.21
CA ASP A 26 1.95 9.81 -19.30
C ASP A 26 0.49 9.41 -18.98
N ASN A 27 0.26 8.23 -18.39
CA ASN A 27 -1.05 7.77 -18.00
C ASN A 27 -1.71 8.67 -16.92
N ILE A 28 -0.93 9.12 -15.94
CA ILE A 28 -1.43 10.01 -14.90
C ILE A 28 -1.70 11.41 -15.47
N ALA A 29 -0.80 11.92 -16.30
CA ALA A 29 -0.95 13.23 -16.95
C ALA A 29 -2.16 13.26 -17.92
N ALA A 30 -2.44 12.15 -18.61
CA ALA A 30 -3.58 12.00 -19.50
C ALA A 30 -4.94 12.17 -18.78
N GLU A 31 -4.99 11.93 -17.47
CA GLU A 31 -6.16 12.20 -16.63
C GLU A 31 -6.29 13.68 -16.23
N GLY A 32 -5.43 14.54 -16.73
CA GLY A 32 -5.46 15.99 -16.45
C GLY A 32 -4.79 16.40 -15.14
N ALA A 33 -4.03 15.51 -14.51
CA ALA A 33 -3.26 15.83 -13.33
C ALA A 33 -1.99 16.62 -13.66
N THR A 34 -1.57 17.50 -12.74
CA THR A 34 -0.21 18.03 -12.72
C THR A 34 0.70 16.95 -12.16
N VAL A 35 1.67 16.51 -12.93
CA VAL A 35 2.57 15.40 -12.55
C VAL A 35 4.01 15.85 -12.63
N THR A 36 4.80 15.49 -11.63
CA THR A 36 6.26 15.71 -11.60
C THR A 36 6.98 14.40 -11.26
N ILE A 37 8.21 14.26 -11.73
CA ILE A 37 9.14 13.22 -11.26
C ILE A 37 10.21 13.94 -10.46
N GLU A 38 10.31 13.58 -9.19
CA GLU A 38 11.21 14.19 -8.23
C GLU A 38 12.49 13.35 -8.09
N GLU A 39 13.64 14.01 -7.83
CA GLU A 39 14.92 13.33 -7.61
C GLU A 39 15.06 12.77 -6.17
N VAL A 40 13.96 12.22 -5.65
CA VAL A 40 13.86 11.67 -4.28
C VAL A 40 13.14 10.31 -4.30
N ASN A 41 13.16 9.60 -3.17
CA ASN A 41 12.44 8.34 -3.02
C ASN A 41 10.93 8.57 -2.82
N TYR A 42 10.18 7.46 -2.69
CA TYR A 42 8.73 7.49 -2.53
C TYR A 42 8.28 8.21 -1.25
N ASP A 43 8.92 7.92 -0.12
CA ASP A 43 8.52 8.46 1.18
C ASP A 43 8.72 9.99 1.24
N GLU A 44 9.78 10.51 0.60
CA GLU A 44 9.96 11.95 0.41
C GLU A 44 8.88 12.57 -0.51
N CYS A 45 8.46 11.89 -1.57
CA CYS A 45 7.35 12.35 -2.40
C CYS A 45 6.05 12.47 -1.59
N VAL A 46 5.80 11.54 -0.66
CA VAL A 46 4.64 11.62 0.26
C VAL A 46 4.73 12.86 1.14
N ARG A 47 5.91 13.15 1.71
CA ARG A 47 6.14 14.37 2.51
C ARG A 47 5.95 15.65 1.70
N MET A 48 6.44 15.68 0.45
CA MET A 48 6.23 16.82 -0.45
C MET A 48 4.74 17.05 -0.72
N ALA A 49 3.99 15.98 -1.04
CA ALA A 49 2.56 16.07 -1.31
C ALA A 49 1.77 16.53 -0.07
N ALA A 50 2.14 16.07 1.14
CA ALA A 50 1.53 16.52 2.38
C ALA A 50 1.79 18.01 2.62
N ALA A 51 3.03 18.47 2.48
CA ALA A 51 3.39 19.86 2.64
C ALA A 51 2.69 20.79 1.64
N GLU A 52 2.54 20.35 0.37
CA GLU A 52 1.80 21.11 -0.64
C GLU A 52 0.30 21.19 -0.33
N ALA A 53 -0.29 20.08 0.14
CA ALA A 53 -1.68 20.07 0.56
C ALA A 53 -1.93 21.01 1.75
N ASP A 54 -1.05 21.01 2.74
CA ASP A 54 -1.14 21.89 3.92
C ASP A 54 -0.97 23.38 3.56
N ALA A 55 -0.17 23.69 2.56
CA ALA A 55 0.03 25.06 2.06
C ALA A 55 -1.15 25.58 1.22
N CYS A 56 -2.05 24.71 0.79
CA CYS A 56 -3.20 25.05 -0.04
C CYS A 56 -4.47 25.13 0.82
N GLU A 57 -5.19 26.27 0.80
CA GLU A 57 -6.40 26.51 1.61
C GLU A 57 -7.46 25.39 1.47
N ARG A 58 -7.54 24.76 0.29
CA ARG A 58 -8.47 23.66 0.01
C ARG A 58 -7.73 22.38 -0.42
N GLY A 59 -6.46 22.30 -0.07
CA GLY A 59 -5.63 21.13 -0.34
C GLY A 59 -6.06 19.96 0.54
N VAL A 60 -6.07 18.78 -0.06
CA VAL A 60 -6.31 17.52 0.66
C VAL A 60 -5.29 16.50 0.17
N ILE A 61 -4.47 16.01 1.09
CA ILE A 61 -3.64 14.85 0.78
C ILE A 61 -4.52 13.60 0.69
N VAL A 62 -4.35 12.82 -0.38
CA VAL A 62 -5.03 11.54 -0.57
C VAL A 62 -3.98 10.49 -0.84
N GLN A 63 -3.60 9.76 0.20
CA GLN A 63 -2.50 8.80 0.23
C GLN A 63 -2.92 7.62 1.12
N ASP A 64 -2.56 6.40 0.76
CA ASP A 64 -2.95 5.19 1.49
C ASP A 64 -2.04 4.84 2.67
N THR A 65 -0.85 5.45 2.77
CA THR A 65 0.00 5.32 3.96
C THR A 65 -0.56 6.17 5.09
N ALA A 66 -0.88 5.55 6.22
CA ALA A 66 -1.32 6.23 7.43
C ALA A 66 -0.14 6.53 8.35
N TRP A 67 -0.19 7.69 8.99
CA TRP A 67 0.69 8.11 10.09
C TRP A 67 -0.12 8.80 11.16
N GLU A 68 0.47 9.08 12.32
CA GLU A 68 -0.21 9.74 13.44
C GLU A 68 -0.82 11.09 13.01
N GLY A 69 -2.13 11.23 13.19
CA GLY A 69 -2.92 12.40 12.74
C GLY A 69 -3.45 12.32 11.30
N TYR A 70 -3.05 11.30 10.53
CA TYR A 70 -3.54 11.06 9.17
C TYR A 70 -3.97 9.61 9.00
N GLU A 71 -5.07 9.20 9.63
CA GLU A 71 -5.61 7.84 9.57
C GLU A 71 -6.93 7.73 8.80
N LYS A 72 -7.73 8.80 8.79
CA LYS A 72 -9.10 8.76 8.28
C LYS A 72 -9.20 8.48 6.78
N ILE A 73 -8.39 9.15 5.96
CA ILE A 73 -8.39 8.93 4.51
C ILE A 73 -7.75 7.57 4.17
N PRO A 74 -6.61 7.19 4.75
CA PRO A 74 -6.06 5.85 4.59
C PRO A 74 -7.03 4.73 4.97
N SER A 75 -7.79 4.85 6.06
CA SER A 75 -8.79 3.85 6.43
C SER A 75 -9.86 3.68 5.36
N TRP A 76 -10.38 4.76 4.79
CA TRP A 76 -11.34 4.68 3.68
C TRP A 76 -10.75 4.05 2.41
N ILE A 77 -9.46 4.30 2.12
CA ILE A 77 -8.77 3.66 1.00
C ILE A 77 -8.62 2.16 1.27
N MET A 78 -8.25 1.78 2.49
CA MET A 78 -8.17 0.37 2.90
C MET A 78 -9.52 -0.33 2.84
N GLU A 79 -10.61 0.32 3.24
CA GLU A 79 -11.98 -0.18 3.04
C GLU A 79 -12.27 -0.41 1.54
N GLY A 80 -11.86 0.52 0.67
CA GLY A 80 -11.97 0.39 -0.78
C GLY A 80 -11.21 -0.83 -1.33
N TYR A 81 -10.04 -1.16 -0.80
CA TYR A 81 -9.28 -2.38 -1.15
C TYR A 81 -10.03 -3.67 -0.78
N GLY A 82 -10.93 -3.60 0.20
CA GLY A 82 -11.83 -4.71 0.56
C GLY A 82 -12.70 -5.19 -0.60
N THR A 83 -12.98 -4.35 -1.60
CA THR A 83 -13.72 -4.73 -2.80
C THR A 83 -13.01 -5.87 -3.54
N MET A 84 -11.70 -5.77 -3.76
CA MET A 84 -10.91 -6.82 -4.41
C MET A 84 -10.97 -8.13 -3.60
N ALA A 85 -10.84 -8.06 -2.29
CA ALA A 85 -10.91 -9.26 -1.43
C ALA A 85 -12.31 -9.89 -1.45
N SER A 86 -13.37 -9.08 -1.49
CA SER A 86 -14.75 -9.53 -1.62
C SER A 86 -15.00 -10.24 -2.95
N GLU A 87 -14.56 -9.65 -4.05
CA GLU A 87 -14.68 -10.25 -5.39
C GLU A 87 -13.90 -11.58 -5.47
N ALA A 88 -12.69 -11.63 -4.91
CA ALA A 88 -11.91 -12.88 -4.85
C ALA A 88 -12.65 -13.97 -4.04
N ALA A 89 -13.24 -13.62 -2.90
CA ALA A 89 -14.01 -14.55 -2.08
C ALA A 89 -15.27 -15.07 -2.80
N GLU A 90 -15.92 -14.23 -3.60
CA GLU A 90 -17.07 -14.62 -4.42
C GLU A 90 -16.67 -15.59 -5.54
N GLN A 91 -15.59 -15.27 -6.27
CA GLN A 91 -15.05 -16.14 -7.31
C GLN A 91 -14.60 -17.51 -6.76
N LEU A 92 -14.00 -17.55 -5.57
CA LEU A 92 -13.65 -18.80 -4.90
C LEU A 92 -14.90 -19.66 -4.61
N ARG A 93 -15.99 -19.03 -4.14
CA ARG A 93 -17.27 -19.74 -3.90
C ARG A 93 -17.89 -20.29 -5.19
N GLU A 94 -17.81 -19.55 -6.29
CA GLU A 94 -18.24 -20.03 -7.60
C GLU A 94 -17.45 -21.27 -8.08
N MET A 95 -16.18 -21.34 -7.68
CA MET A 95 -15.30 -22.51 -7.93
C MET A 95 -15.52 -23.66 -6.94
N ALA A 96 -16.51 -23.58 -6.04
CA ALA A 96 -16.76 -24.52 -4.94
C ALA A 96 -15.59 -24.59 -3.93
N ILE A 97 -14.79 -23.53 -3.82
CA ILE A 97 -13.73 -23.37 -2.80
C ILE A 97 -14.30 -22.55 -1.67
N ASN A 98 -14.65 -23.18 -0.58
CA ASN A 98 -15.30 -22.52 0.55
C ASN A 98 -14.36 -21.59 1.32
N ARG A 99 -13.06 -21.89 1.33
CA ARG A 99 -12.02 -21.12 2.04
C ARG A 99 -10.64 -21.39 1.43
N PRO A 100 -9.83 -20.37 1.15
CA PRO A 100 -8.43 -20.57 0.81
C PRO A 100 -7.63 -21.05 2.03
N THR A 101 -6.63 -21.87 1.84
CA THR A 101 -5.71 -22.31 2.89
C THR A 101 -4.67 -21.22 3.18
N HIS A 102 -4.19 -20.55 2.13
CA HIS A 102 -3.20 -19.49 2.17
C HIS A 102 -3.64 -18.32 1.29
N VAL A 103 -3.30 -17.12 1.71
CA VAL A 103 -3.48 -15.90 0.92
C VAL A 103 -2.15 -15.20 0.81
N PHE A 104 -1.60 -15.12 -0.40
CA PHE A 104 -0.38 -14.38 -0.70
C PHE A 104 -0.76 -12.98 -1.17
N VAL A 105 -0.17 -11.96 -0.58
CA VAL A 105 -0.43 -10.57 -0.93
C VAL A 105 0.87 -9.77 -0.89
N GLN A 106 1.10 -8.93 -1.89
CA GLN A 106 2.26 -8.05 -1.92
C GLN A 106 2.05 -6.84 -1.01
N ALA A 107 3.15 -6.29 -0.50
CA ALA A 107 3.15 -5.07 0.28
C ALA A 107 4.30 -4.12 -0.10
N GLY A 108 3.96 -2.84 -0.21
CA GLY A 108 4.88 -1.73 0.00
C GLY A 108 4.73 -1.26 1.45
N VAL A 109 3.88 -0.26 1.69
CA VAL A 109 3.61 0.25 3.06
C VAL A 109 2.70 -0.66 3.92
N GLY A 110 2.01 -1.63 3.31
CA GLY A 110 1.13 -2.57 4.02
C GLY A 110 -0.36 -2.23 4.01
N SER A 111 -0.80 -1.14 3.37
CA SER A 111 -2.23 -0.75 3.33
C SER A 111 -3.10 -1.80 2.66
N LEU A 112 -2.73 -2.23 1.45
CA LEU A 112 -3.43 -3.28 0.72
C LEU A 112 -3.39 -4.62 1.47
N ALA A 113 -2.21 -5.00 1.95
CA ALA A 113 -2.03 -6.26 2.69
C ALA A 113 -2.88 -6.28 3.95
N GLY A 114 -2.88 -5.21 4.74
CA GLY A 114 -3.72 -5.08 5.93
C GLY A 114 -5.22 -5.16 5.61
N ALA A 115 -5.67 -4.53 4.52
CA ALA A 115 -7.07 -4.61 4.10
C ALA A 115 -7.49 -6.04 3.71
N VAL A 116 -6.66 -6.74 2.94
CA VAL A 116 -6.91 -8.14 2.53
C VAL A 116 -6.91 -9.07 3.72
N VAL A 117 -5.92 -8.95 4.61
CA VAL A 117 -5.83 -9.76 5.84
C VAL A 117 -7.03 -9.50 6.74
N GLY A 118 -7.38 -8.24 6.99
CA GLY A 118 -8.53 -7.86 7.79
C GLY A 118 -9.84 -8.40 7.21
N TYR A 119 -10.03 -8.32 5.89
CA TYR A 119 -11.20 -8.85 5.22
C TYR A 119 -11.35 -10.38 5.42
N PHE A 120 -10.33 -11.15 5.08
CA PHE A 120 -10.40 -12.61 5.17
C PHE A 120 -10.43 -13.14 6.61
N THR A 121 -9.81 -12.43 7.57
CA THR A 121 -9.94 -12.75 8.99
C THR A 121 -11.39 -12.57 9.47
N ASN A 122 -12.04 -11.48 9.09
CA ASN A 122 -13.46 -11.25 9.43
C ASN A 122 -14.41 -12.21 8.69
N LEU A 123 -14.08 -12.63 7.48
CA LEU A 123 -14.88 -13.59 6.72
C LEU A 123 -14.80 -15.01 7.30
N TYR A 124 -13.65 -15.38 7.88
CA TYR A 124 -13.39 -16.71 8.44
C TYR A 124 -12.88 -16.63 9.89
N PRO A 125 -13.67 -16.10 10.83
CA PRO A 125 -13.19 -15.76 12.18
C PRO A 125 -12.70 -16.98 12.98
N ASP A 126 -13.33 -18.14 12.81
CA ASP A 126 -12.98 -19.37 13.53
C ASP A 126 -11.80 -20.12 12.92
N ASN A 127 -11.49 -19.86 11.64
CA ASN A 127 -10.43 -20.55 10.91
C ASN A 127 -9.93 -19.68 9.75
N PRO A 128 -9.22 -18.57 10.04
CA PRO A 128 -8.66 -17.72 8.99
C PRO A 128 -7.60 -18.48 8.17
N PRO A 129 -7.37 -18.10 6.91
CA PRO A 129 -6.23 -18.62 6.14
C PRO A 129 -4.91 -18.19 6.77
N THR A 130 -3.83 -18.89 6.42
CA THR A 130 -2.48 -18.37 6.64
C THR A 130 -2.21 -17.26 5.64
N PHE A 131 -1.78 -16.10 6.12
CA PHE A 131 -1.43 -14.97 5.27
C PHE A 131 0.06 -14.91 5.04
N VAL A 132 0.46 -14.67 3.80
CA VAL A 132 1.87 -14.48 3.43
C VAL A 132 2.01 -13.14 2.74
N VAL A 133 2.60 -12.19 3.44
CA VAL A 133 2.90 -10.85 2.92
C VAL A 133 4.26 -10.86 2.27
N VAL A 134 4.34 -10.42 1.01
CA VAL A 134 5.56 -10.43 0.21
C VAL A 134 6.02 -9.01 -0.07
N GLU A 135 7.20 -8.66 0.39
CA GLU A 135 7.84 -7.37 0.16
C GLU A 135 9.06 -7.49 -0.75
N CYS A 136 9.41 -6.41 -1.46
CA CYS A 136 10.69 -6.35 -2.15
C CYS A 136 11.84 -6.21 -1.13
N ALA A 137 12.90 -7.00 -1.30
CA ALA A 137 13.99 -7.09 -0.31
C ALA A 137 14.64 -5.72 0.04
N PRO A 138 14.88 -4.78 -0.91
CA PRO A 138 15.45 -3.48 -0.58
C PRO A 138 14.57 -2.58 0.30
N ALA A 139 13.25 -2.82 0.36
CA ALA A 139 12.29 -1.97 1.07
C ALA A 139 11.43 -2.75 2.09
N ALA A 140 11.91 -3.91 2.56
CA ALA A 140 11.15 -4.83 3.41
C ALA A 140 10.97 -4.31 4.85
N CYS A 141 10.17 -3.27 5.02
CA CYS A 141 9.93 -2.59 6.29
C CYS A 141 9.07 -3.43 7.25
N LEU A 142 8.04 -4.10 6.73
CA LEU A 142 7.17 -4.99 7.51
C LEU A 142 7.92 -6.23 7.99
N TYR A 143 8.74 -6.84 7.11
CA TYR A 143 9.63 -7.94 7.47
C TYR A 143 10.59 -7.56 8.60
N LYS A 144 11.19 -6.36 8.49
CA LYS A 144 12.11 -5.84 9.49
C LYS A 144 11.43 -5.63 10.85
N GLY A 145 10.18 -5.14 10.84
CA GLY A 145 9.34 -5.02 12.03
C GLY A 145 8.98 -6.38 12.62
N ALA A 146 8.52 -7.32 11.80
CA ALA A 146 8.19 -8.69 12.23
C ALA A 146 9.42 -9.43 12.80
N ALA A 147 10.59 -9.32 12.15
CA ALA A 147 11.83 -9.93 12.60
C ALA A 147 12.36 -9.35 13.93
N ALA A 148 12.06 -8.09 14.25
CA ALA A 148 12.42 -7.49 15.53
C ALA A 148 11.63 -8.09 16.70
N GLY A 149 10.38 -8.52 16.48
CA GLY A 149 9.58 -9.25 17.47
C GLY A 149 9.08 -8.44 18.66
N ASP A 150 9.27 -7.13 18.67
CA ASP A 150 8.83 -6.22 19.75
C ASP A 150 7.47 -5.56 19.48
N GLY A 151 6.92 -5.78 18.27
CA GLY A 151 5.64 -5.24 17.85
C GLY A 151 5.71 -3.82 17.23
N ASP A 152 6.85 -3.17 17.27
CA ASP A 152 7.00 -1.84 16.71
C ASP A 152 7.30 -1.87 15.20
N PRO A 153 6.75 -0.92 14.42
CA PRO A 153 7.08 -0.82 13.01
C PRO A 153 8.54 -0.41 12.81
N ARG A 154 9.11 -0.77 11.66
CA ARG A 154 10.50 -0.41 11.30
C ARG A 154 10.50 0.33 9.97
N ILE A 155 11.34 1.35 9.89
CA ILE A 155 11.59 2.10 8.67
C ILE A 155 12.80 1.51 7.94
N VAL A 156 12.74 1.53 6.62
CA VAL A 156 13.86 1.27 5.72
C VAL A 156 14.15 2.54 4.94
N ASP A 157 15.34 3.07 5.08
CA ASP A 157 15.76 4.30 4.42
C ASP A 157 16.57 4.01 3.15
N GLY A 158 16.68 5.03 2.29
CA GLY A 158 17.52 5.02 1.11
C GLY A 158 16.78 4.89 -0.20
N ASP A 159 17.50 4.52 -1.26
CA ASP A 159 16.95 4.50 -2.62
C ASP A 159 16.08 3.28 -2.93
N MET A 160 16.24 2.19 -2.18
CA MET A 160 15.45 0.95 -2.27
C MET A 160 15.20 0.44 -3.70
N PRO A 161 16.22 0.29 -4.56
CA PRO A 161 16.05 -0.07 -5.96
C PRO A 161 15.54 -1.51 -6.09
N SER A 162 14.45 -1.70 -6.85
CA SER A 162 13.90 -3.01 -7.19
C SER A 162 13.10 -2.94 -8.49
N ILE A 163 13.05 -4.07 -9.22
CA ILE A 163 12.13 -4.22 -10.37
C ILE A 163 10.67 -4.19 -9.91
N MET A 164 10.41 -4.52 -8.65
CA MET A 164 9.12 -4.38 -7.98
C MET A 164 8.87 -2.93 -7.54
N ALA A 165 9.07 -1.97 -8.44
CA ALA A 165 9.10 -0.54 -8.16
C ALA A 165 7.87 -0.01 -7.39
N GLY A 166 6.70 -0.63 -7.57
CA GLY A 166 5.48 -0.28 -6.82
C GLY A 166 5.49 -0.68 -5.35
N LEU A 167 6.48 -1.46 -4.92
CA LEU A 167 6.64 -1.92 -3.54
C LEU A 167 7.81 -1.23 -2.82
N CYS A 168 8.53 -0.33 -3.49
CA CYS A 168 9.71 0.36 -2.95
C CYS A 168 9.29 1.53 -2.03
N CYS A 169 8.73 1.19 -0.87
CA CYS A 169 8.22 2.11 0.13
C CYS A 169 8.79 1.69 1.49
N GLY A 170 9.50 2.60 2.15
CA GLY A 170 10.25 2.27 3.37
C GLY A 170 9.50 2.53 4.68
N GLU A 171 8.43 3.33 4.65
CA GLU A 171 7.67 3.71 5.85
C GLU A 171 6.36 2.92 5.94
N PRO A 172 6.17 2.06 6.97
CA PRO A 172 4.96 1.25 7.10
C PRO A 172 3.73 2.11 7.39
N ASN A 173 2.59 1.73 6.78
CA ASN A 173 1.28 2.23 7.20
C ASN A 173 0.96 1.71 8.61
N ILE A 174 0.75 2.61 9.57
CA ILE A 174 0.50 2.25 10.98
C ILE A 174 -0.78 1.41 11.16
N LEU A 175 -1.85 1.69 10.40
CA LEU A 175 -3.09 0.91 10.43
C LEU A 175 -2.89 -0.49 9.83
N GLY A 176 -2.19 -0.55 8.70
CA GLY A 176 -1.84 -1.82 8.07
C GLY A 176 -0.96 -2.68 8.97
N TRP A 177 0.08 -2.09 9.55
CA TRP A 177 0.95 -2.77 10.50
C TRP A 177 0.20 -3.33 11.71
N ASP A 178 -0.71 -2.55 12.28
CA ASP A 178 -1.49 -2.99 13.45
C ASP A 178 -2.36 -4.21 13.12
N ILE A 179 -2.96 -4.27 11.95
CA ILE A 179 -3.70 -5.44 11.49
C ILE A 179 -2.75 -6.63 11.29
N LEU A 180 -1.66 -6.45 10.55
CA LEU A 180 -0.76 -7.54 10.17
C LEU A 180 -0.08 -8.19 11.37
N ARG A 181 0.42 -7.40 12.32
CA ARG A 181 1.10 -7.92 13.51
C ARG A 181 0.19 -8.70 14.48
N ASN A 182 -1.13 -8.46 14.41
CA ASN A 182 -2.12 -9.08 15.29
C ASN A 182 -2.82 -10.30 14.66
N GLN A 183 -2.46 -10.66 13.42
CA GLN A 183 -3.02 -11.81 12.72
C GLN A 183 -1.97 -12.88 12.46
N ASN A 184 -2.40 -14.07 12.03
CA ASN A 184 -1.50 -15.16 11.62
C ASN A 184 -0.87 -14.83 10.24
N THR A 185 0.11 -13.95 10.25
CA THR A 185 0.74 -13.38 9.05
C THR A 185 2.23 -13.69 9.03
N ASP A 186 2.66 -14.43 8.02
CA ASP A 186 4.07 -14.58 7.67
C ASP A 186 4.50 -13.43 6.76
N VAL A 187 5.66 -12.85 6.99
CA VAL A 187 6.22 -11.79 6.14
C VAL A 187 7.49 -12.28 5.46
N VAL A 188 7.55 -12.15 4.15
CA VAL A 188 8.65 -12.65 3.32
C VAL A 188 9.31 -11.48 2.58
N SER A 189 10.62 -11.39 2.72
CA SER A 189 11.47 -10.49 1.93
C SER A 189 11.89 -11.20 0.64
N CYS A 190 11.42 -10.69 -0.51
CA CYS A 190 11.61 -11.29 -1.84
C CYS A 190 12.67 -10.53 -2.64
N PRO A 191 13.76 -11.17 -3.07
CA PRO A 191 14.74 -10.55 -3.94
C PRO A 191 14.29 -10.52 -5.40
N ASP A 192 14.77 -9.56 -6.18
CA ASP A 192 14.37 -9.34 -7.58
C ASP A 192 14.52 -10.58 -8.49
N TRP A 193 15.49 -11.45 -8.23
CA TRP A 193 15.72 -12.66 -9.03
C TRP A 193 14.64 -13.75 -8.80
N ALA A 194 13.80 -13.63 -7.79
CA ALA A 194 12.75 -14.58 -7.46
C ALA A 194 11.36 -14.19 -7.99
N THR A 195 11.29 -13.09 -8.77
CA THR A 195 10.03 -12.56 -9.33
C THR A 195 9.85 -12.86 -10.81
#